data_b75f2dcb4d23755f0b5f6e296d7ddac8
#
_entry.id   b75f2dcb4d23755f0b5f6e296d7ddac8
#
_cell.length_a   1.000
_cell.length_b   1.000
_cell.length_c   1.000
_cell.angle_alpha   90.00
_cell.angle_beta   90.00
_cell.angle_gamma   90.00
#
_symmetry.space_group_name_H-M   'P 1'
#
loop_
_entity.id
_entity.type
_entity.pdbx_description
1 polymer ?
#
loop_
_entity_poly.entity_id
_entity_poly.type
_entity_poly.pdbx_seq_one_letter_code
_entity_poly.pdbx_strand_id
1 'polypeptide(L)'
;MVRAILFAADKPRFFAALRSRSLPQHETLLANDDERGSTFPMPHNQKPLGKLLSFEGSEGSGKSTQISRLAAHFQKAGRDVVTVREPGGTEIGEQIRNIIVHNSKGDEMCAETELLLFAAARAQLVREIIAPALIAGKIVLSDRFLDSSTVYQGIARNLAADPVAQINRFAIGDVMPSLTVVIDVPTEVSLARLKQRATDLPDRMERENLDFYTKVREGYLVLAKSMPERFIVVDGTKSEDAVEKKIWAEVQARLS
;
A
#
# COMPACT_ATOMS: atom_id res chain seq x y z
N MET A 1 10.62 18.53 -21.84
CA MET A 1 10.07 19.24 -20.68
C MET A 1 9.86 18.34 -19.46
N VAL A 2 9.50 17.07 -19.60
CA VAL A 2 9.27 16.09 -18.51
C VAL A 2 10.53 15.78 -17.69
N ARG A 3 11.73 15.90 -18.26
CA ARG A 3 13.02 15.70 -17.55
C ARG A 3 13.35 16.76 -16.48
N ALA A 4 12.76 17.93 -16.55
CA ALA A 4 13.09 19.05 -15.65
C ALA A 4 12.27 19.06 -14.34
N ILE A 5 11.08 18.47 -14.31
CA ILE A 5 10.18 18.47 -13.13
C ILE A 5 10.60 17.41 -12.12
N LEU A 6 11.18 16.31 -12.57
CA LEU A 6 11.76 15.28 -11.68
C LEU A 6 13.07 15.73 -10.99
N PHE A 7 13.66 16.86 -11.39
CA PHE A 7 14.94 17.34 -10.86
C PHE A 7 14.81 18.35 -9.69
N ALA A 8 13.63 18.86 -9.38
CA ALA A 8 13.43 19.88 -8.35
C ALA A 8 13.06 19.34 -6.95
N ALA A 9 12.65 18.06 -6.84
CA ALA A 9 12.53 17.43 -5.53
C ALA A 9 13.89 16.84 -5.14
N ASP A 10 14.39 17.20 -3.97
CA ASP A 10 15.64 16.71 -3.38
C ASP A 10 15.57 15.17 -3.21
N LYS A 11 15.77 14.45 -4.33
CA LYS A 11 15.64 13.00 -4.46
C LYS A 11 16.41 12.22 -3.39
N PRO A 12 17.64 12.61 -3.00
CA PRO A 12 18.38 11.91 -1.96
C PRO A 12 17.68 11.92 -0.60
N ARG A 13 17.01 13.03 -0.26
CA ARG A 13 16.31 13.17 1.02
C ARG A 13 14.98 12.41 1.05
N PHE A 14 14.22 12.41 -0.05
CA PHE A 14 12.97 11.65 -0.13
C PHE A 14 13.22 10.16 0.14
N PHE A 15 14.19 9.56 -0.51
CA PHE A 15 14.50 8.14 -0.35
C PHE A 15 15.34 7.84 0.90
N ALA A 16 16.09 8.82 1.44
CA ALA A 16 16.76 8.69 2.73
C ALA A 16 15.76 8.63 3.89
N ALA A 17 14.69 9.42 3.87
CA ALA A 17 13.61 9.38 4.85
C ALA A 17 12.90 8.01 4.89
N LEU A 18 12.81 7.32 3.75
CA LEU A 18 12.22 5.98 3.65
C LEU A 18 13.14 4.88 4.19
N ARG A 19 14.48 5.09 4.19
CA ARG A 19 15.47 4.11 4.66
C ARG A 19 15.85 4.24 6.13
N SER A 20 15.67 5.40 6.75
CA SER A 20 16.23 5.68 8.06
C SER A 20 15.29 5.39 9.21
N ARG A 21 15.71 4.58 10.03
CA ARG A 21 16.06 4.47 11.46
C ARG A 21 15.19 3.53 12.26
N SER A 22 15.89 2.59 12.92
CA SER A 22 15.55 2.11 14.25
C SER A 22 15.20 3.30 15.16
N LEU A 23 14.09 3.19 15.87
CA LEU A 23 13.61 4.16 16.85
C LEU A 23 14.66 4.41 17.93
N PRO A 24 14.83 5.67 18.40
CA PRO A 24 15.38 5.88 19.72
C PRO A 24 14.42 5.31 20.76
N GLN A 25 14.95 4.54 21.71
CA GLN A 25 14.23 4.10 22.89
C GLN A 25 13.80 5.36 23.65
N HIS A 26 12.51 5.65 23.71
CA HIS A 26 11.98 6.65 24.61
C HIS A 26 11.88 6.04 26.00
N GLU A 27 12.62 6.63 26.91
CA GLU A 27 12.51 6.44 28.33
C GLU A 27 11.09 6.75 28.81
N THR A 28 10.71 5.95 29.77
CA THR A 28 9.57 5.93 30.64
C THR A 28 9.02 7.31 31.01
N LEU A 29 7.79 7.61 30.65
CA LEU A 29 6.96 8.63 31.31
C LEU A 29 5.73 7.96 31.92
N LEU A 30 5.86 7.76 33.22
CA LEU A 30 4.85 7.70 34.29
C LEU A 30 3.48 7.07 33.96
N ALA A 31 3.30 5.91 34.56
CA ALA A 31 2.02 5.29 34.83
C ALA A 31 1.13 6.22 35.69
N ASN A 32 -0.09 6.45 35.23
CA ASN A 32 -1.24 6.67 36.10
C ASN A 32 -2.40 5.85 35.54
N ASP A 33 -2.82 4.93 36.38
CA ASP A 33 -3.98 4.10 36.18
C ASP A 33 -5.24 4.98 36.12
N ASP A 34 -5.99 4.91 35.03
CA ASP A 34 -7.44 5.12 35.05
C ASP A 34 -8.07 4.23 33.97
N GLU A 35 -8.83 3.26 34.43
CA GLU A 35 -9.54 2.27 33.64
C GLU A 35 -10.65 2.94 32.85
N ARG A 36 -10.44 3.22 31.60
CA ARG A 36 -11.42 3.26 30.49
C ARG A 36 -10.77 3.84 29.22
N GLY A 37 -10.06 3.04 28.52
CA GLY A 37 -9.59 3.36 27.18
C GLY A 37 -9.10 2.07 26.51
N SER A 38 -9.87 1.53 25.58
CA SER A 38 -9.46 0.40 24.76
C SER A 38 -8.27 0.81 23.90
N THR A 39 -7.09 0.86 24.51
CA THR A 39 -5.82 0.80 23.82
C THR A 39 -5.50 -0.66 23.64
N PHE A 40 -5.62 -1.20 22.42
CA PHE A 40 -5.01 -2.48 22.08
C PHE A 40 -3.48 -2.29 22.13
N PRO A 41 -2.79 -2.70 23.21
CA PRO A 41 -1.35 -2.70 23.19
C PRO A 41 -0.95 -3.84 22.24
N MET A 42 -0.24 -3.49 21.17
CA MET A 42 0.57 -4.50 20.49
C MET A 42 1.51 -5.07 21.56
N PRO A 43 1.54 -6.39 21.79
CA PRO A 43 2.52 -6.96 22.69
C PRO A 43 3.90 -6.65 22.12
N HIS A 44 4.63 -5.76 22.76
CA HIS A 44 5.92 -5.18 22.33
C HIS A 44 7.06 -6.20 22.14
N ASN A 45 6.78 -7.52 22.24
CA ASN A 45 7.83 -8.54 22.28
C ASN A 45 7.58 -9.81 21.44
N GLN A 46 6.55 -9.88 20.63
CA GLN A 46 6.37 -11.02 19.73
C GLN A 46 6.63 -10.58 18.28
N LYS A 47 7.71 -11.09 17.69
CA LYS A 47 7.88 -11.00 16.23
C LYS A 47 6.69 -11.70 15.57
N PRO A 48 5.97 -11.03 14.65
CA PRO A 48 4.86 -11.66 13.96
C PRO A 48 5.36 -12.90 13.21
N LEU A 49 4.71 -14.04 13.43
CA LEU A 49 5.00 -15.29 12.72
C LEU A 49 4.46 -15.27 11.30
N GLY A 50 3.45 -14.43 11.05
CA GLY A 50 2.83 -14.23 9.75
C GLY A 50 3.63 -13.32 8.83
N LYS A 51 3.22 -13.25 7.58
CA LYS A 51 3.84 -12.41 6.54
C LYS A 51 2.79 -11.54 5.87
N LEU A 52 3.10 -10.25 5.71
CA LEU A 52 2.30 -9.32 4.91
C LEU A 52 2.93 -9.15 3.54
N LEU A 53 2.16 -9.38 2.49
CA LEU A 53 2.51 -9.08 1.11
C LEU A 53 1.56 -7.99 0.61
N SER A 54 2.12 -6.92 0.06
CA SER A 54 1.37 -5.83 -0.56
C SER A 54 1.46 -5.94 -2.08
N PHE A 55 0.34 -5.68 -2.74
CA PHE A 55 0.25 -5.60 -4.21
C PHE A 55 0.01 -4.17 -4.63
N GLU A 56 0.86 -3.66 -5.47
CA GLU A 56 0.91 -2.28 -5.91
C GLU A 56 0.91 -2.16 -7.44
N GLY A 57 0.67 -0.96 -7.93
CA GLY A 57 0.58 -0.67 -9.36
C GLY A 57 -0.66 0.14 -9.70
N SER A 58 -0.74 0.64 -10.94
CA SER A 58 -1.87 1.45 -11.43
C SER A 58 -3.19 0.67 -11.39
N GLU A 59 -4.30 1.39 -11.53
CA GLU A 59 -5.62 0.76 -11.72
C GLU A 59 -5.59 -0.12 -12.99
N GLY A 60 -6.32 -1.23 -12.99
CA GLY A 60 -6.34 -2.14 -14.14
C GLY A 60 -5.04 -2.94 -14.38
N SER A 61 -4.05 -2.88 -13.49
CA SER A 61 -2.80 -3.64 -13.64
C SER A 61 -2.93 -5.15 -13.42
N GLY A 62 -4.03 -5.61 -12.80
CA GLY A 62 -4.28 -7.04 -12.54
C GLY A 62 -4.01 -7.49 -11.11
N LYS A 63 -3.84 -6.57 -10.16
CA LYS A 63 -3.57 -6.86 -8.73
C LYS A 63 -4.53 -7.90 -8.13
N SER A 64 -5.83 -7.63 -8.19
CA SER A 64 -6.84 -8.47 -7.54
C SER A 64 -6.87 -9.89 -8.10
N THR A 65 -6.63 -10.08 -9.41
CA THR A 65 -6.48 -11.39 -10.05
C THR A 65 -5.29 -12.14 -9.45
N GLN A 66 -4.14 -11.47 -9.35
CA GLN A 66 -2.92 -12.10 -8.84
C GLN A 66 -2.98 -12.37 -7.33
N ILE A 67 -3.64 -11.51 -6.56
CA ILE A 67 -3.92 -11.75 -5.14
C ILE A 67 -4.74 -13.03 -4.96
N SER A 68 -5.82 -13.20 -5.72
CA SER A 68 -6.67 -14.40 -5.64
C SER A 68 -5.90 -15.67 -5.99
N ARG A 69 -5.07 -15.63 -7.05
CA ARG A 69 -4.23 -16.75 -7.47
C ARG A 69 -3.16 -17.09 -6.42
N LEU A 70 -2.50 -16.09 -5.87
CA LEU A 70 -1.50 -16.29 -4.82
C LEU A 70 -2.13 -16.82 -3.52
N ALA A 71 -3.32 -16.34 -3.17
CA ALA A 71 -4.06 -16.87 -2.02
C ALA A 71 -4.32 -18.39 -2.19
N ALA A 72 -4.74 -18.83 -3.38
CA ALA A 72 -4.96 -20.24 -3.68
C ALA A 72 -3.67 -21.08 -3.57
N HIS A 73 -2.51 -20.55 -3.94
CA HIS A 73 -1.22 -21.23 -3.76
C HIS A 73 -0.92 -21.46 -2.27
N PHE A 74 -1.05 -20.42 -1.44
CA PHE A 74 -0.81 -20.55 0.00
C PHE A 74 -1.80 -21.50 0.67
N GLN A 75 -3.09 -21.44 0.31
CA GLN A 75 -4.12 -22.35 0.83
C GLN A 75 -3.84 -23.82 0.46
N LYS A 76 -3.42 -24.09 -0.78
CA LYS A 76 -2.99 -25.44 -1.19
C LYS A 76 -1.76 -25.92 -0.42
N ALA A 77 -0.90 -24.99 0.02
CA ALA A 77 0.25 -25.30 0.88
C ALA A 77 -0.12 -25.38 2.38
N GLY A 78 -1.42 -25.39 2.72
CA GLY A 78 -1.89 -25.51 4.11
C GLY A 78 -1.68 -24.25 4.95
N ARG A 79 -1.50 -23.08 4.33
CA ARG A 79 -1.33 -21.80 5.04
C ARG A 79 -2.65 -21.05 5.13
N ASP A 80 -2.95 -20.50 6.29
CA ASP A 80 -4.06 -19.58 6.48
C ASP A 80 -3.78 -18.25 5.81
N VAL A 81 -4.73 -17.77 5.00
CA VAL A 81 -4.61 -16.52 4.23
C VAL A 81 -5.74 -15.58 4.59
N VAL A 82 -5.38 -14.31 4.79
CA VAL A 82 -6.32 -13.19 4.90
C VAL A 82 -6.07 -12.24 3.75
N THR A 83 -7.10 -11.91 2.98
CA THR A 83 -7.02 -10.91 1.92
C THR A 83 -7.71 -9.62 2.37
N VAL A 84 -7.04 -8.50 2.18
CA VAL A 84 -7.55 -7.16 2.52
C VAL A 84 -7.32 -6.20 1.37
N ARG A 85 -7.99 -5.04 1.40
CA ARG A 85 -7.80 -3.96 0.41
C ARG A 85 -7.79 -2.60 1.07
N GLU A 86 -7.08 -1.65 0.48
CA GLU A 86 -7.08 -0.24 0.87
C GLU A 86 -7.56 0.68 -0.27
N PRO A 87 -8.26 1.77 0.09
CA PRO A 87 -8.83 2.03 1.41
C PRO A 87 -10.04 1.13 1.67
N GLY A 88 -10.33 0.84 2.95
CA GLY A 88 -11.47 0.01 3.35
C GLY A 88 -11.09 -1.20 4.19
N GLY A 89 -11.89 -2.26 4.09
CA GLY A 89 -11.65 -3.55 4.74
C GLY A 89 -12.14 -3.66 6.19
N THR A 90 -12.58 -2.56 6.81
CA THR A 90 -13.25 -2.50 8.11
C THR A 90 -14.48 -1.61 8.01
N GLU A 91 -15.40 -1.68 8.96
CA GLU A 91 -16.60 -0.84 8.93
C GLU A 91 -16.27 0.66 8.84
N ILE A 92 -15.36 1.13 9.70
CA ILE A 92 -14.88 2.52 9.66
C ILE A 92 -14.11 2.80 8.37
N GLY A 93 -13.28 1.87 7.94
CA GLY A 93 -12.51 1.98 6.70
C GLY A 93 -13.40 2.13 5.47
N GLU A 94 -14.53 1.41 5.40
CA GLU A 94 -15.50 1.54 4.30
C GLU A 94 -16.22 2.90 4.30
N GLN A 95 -16.54 3.44 5.45
CA GLN A 95 -17.09 4.80 5.55
C GLN A 95 -16.09 5.84 5.04
N ILE A 96 -14.83 5.71 5.43
CA ILE A 96 -13.74 6.57 4.94
C ILE A 96 -13.56 6.38 3.42
N ARG A 97 -13.60 5.14 2.92
CA ARG A 97 -13.55 4.87 1.48
C ARG A 97 -14.66 5.61 0.72
N ASN A 98 -15.87 5.59 1.24
CA ASN A 98 -16.99 6.31 0.63
C ASN A 98 -16.72 7.82 0.51
N ILE A 99 -16.09 8.43 1.52
CA ILE A 99 -15.69 9.84 1.44
C ILE A 99 -14.61 10.05 0.36
N ILE A 100 -13.62 9.17 0.27
CA ILE A 100 -12.51 9.31 -0.70
C ILE A 100 -13.00 9.12 -2.13
N VAL A 101 -13.82 8.08 -2.37
CA VAL A 101 -14.13 7.56 -3.71
C VAL A 101 -15.41 8.14 -4.28
N HIS A 102 -16.46 8.28 -3.44
CA HIS A 102 -17.82 8.59 -3.88
C HIS A 102 -18.29 10.02 -3.52
N ASN A 103 -17.44 10.84 -2.93
CA ASN A 103 -17.82 12.22 -2.66
C ASN A 103 -18.03 12.98 -3.97
N SER A 104 -19.26 13.39 -4.24
CA SER A 104 -19.62 14.18 -5.43
C SER A 104 -18.93 15.56 -5.48
N LYS A 105 -18.51 16.06 -4.32
CA LYS A 105 -17.71 17.29 -4.17
C LYS A 105 -16.22 17.00 -3.99
N GLY A 106 -15.76 15.79 -4.30
CA GLY A 106 -14.39 15.32 -4.07
C GLY A 106 -13.31 16.08 -4.84
N ASP A 107 -13.69 16.84 -5.87
CA ASP A 107 -12.75 17.70 -6.62
C ASP A 107 -12.18 18.84 -5.75
N GLU A 108 -12.82 19.14 -4.61
CA GLU A 108 -12.35 20.14 -3.63
C GLU A 108 -11.45 19.54 -2.53
N MET A 109 -11.24 18.20 -2.54
CA MET A 109 -10.41 17.54 -1.51
C MET A 109 -8.93 17.88 -1.73
N CYS A 110 -8.31 18.58 -0.78
CA CYS A 110 -6.87 18.83 -0.83
C CYS A 110 -6.04 17.57 -0.61
N ALA A 111 -4.82 17.56 -1.10
CA ALA A 111 -3.93 16.40 -1.06
C ALA A 111 -3.63 15.93 0.38
N GLU A 112 -3.54 16.85 1.32
CA GLU A 112 -3.32 16.55 2.74
C GLU A 112 -4.52 15.82 3.34
N THR A 113 -5.75 16.27 3.05
CA THR A 113 -6.97 15.58 3.50
C THR A 113 -7.05 14.19 2.90
N GLU A 114 -6.74 14.03 1.60
CA GLU A 114 -6.67 12.73 0.94
C GLU A 114 -5.71 11.80 1.66
N LEU A 115 -4.46 12.25 1.91
CA LEU A 115 -3.45 11.48 2.64
C LEU A 115 -3.92 11.05 4.03
N LEU A 116 -4.49 11.98 4.79
CA LEU A 116 -4.96 11.70 6.15
C LEU A 116 -6.11 10.70 6.17
N LEU A 117 -7.04 10.76 5.23
CA LEU A 117 -8.13 9.80 5.12
C LEU A 117 -7.62 8.39 4.74
N PHE A 118 -6.68 8.29 3.78
CA PHE A 118 -6.04 7.00 3.48
C PHE A 118 -5.32 6.44 4.70
N ALA A 119 -4.58 7.28 5.42
CA ALA A 119 -3.85 6.87 6.62
C ALA A 119 -4.79 6.45 7.76
N ALA A 120 -5.93 7.13 7.95
CA ALA A 120 -6.93 6.77 8.95
C ALA A 120 -7.57 5.41 8.67
N ALA A 121 -7.97 5.14 7.42
CA ALA A 121 -8.49 3.83 7.00
C ALA A 121 -7.45 2.73 7.22
N ARG A 122 -6.19 2.99 6.85
CA ARG A 122 -5.06 2.07 7.06
C ARG A 122 -4.82 1.79 8.53
N ALA A 123 -4.83 2.81 9.38
CA ALA A 123 -4.61 2.65 10.81
C ALA A 123 -5.65 1.72 11.44
N GLN A 124 -6.91 1.84 11.04
CA GLN A 124 -7.99 0.95 11.48
C GLN A 124 -7.76 -0.48 10.97
N LEU A 125 -7.52 -0.64 9.67
CA LEU A 125 -7.29 -1.94 9.04
C LEU A 125 -6.11 -2.71 9.65
N VAL A 126 -5.01 -1.99 9.92
CA VAL A 126 -3.82 -2.58 10.54
C VAL A 126 -4.14 -3.13 11.92
N ARG A 127 -4.81 -2.36 12.76
CA ARG A 127 -5.07 -2.75 14.16
C ARG A 127 -6.15 -3.79 14.30
N GLU A 128 -7.18 -3.70 13.48
CA GLU A 128 -8.35 -4.57 13.58
C GLU A 128 -8.14 -5.93 12.88
N ILE A 129 -7.42 -5.95 11.76
CA ILE A 129 -7.34 -7.14 10.92
C ILE A 129 -5.89 -7.60 10.70
N ILE A 130 -5.00 -6.71 10.19
CA ILE A 130 -3.69 -7.14 9.71
C ILE A 130 -2.81 -7.61 10.88
N ALA A 131 -2.64 -6.79 11.91
CA ALA A 131 -1.76 -7.11 13.03
C ALA A 131 -2.21 -8.38 13.78
N PRO A 132 -3.50 -8.58 14.12
CA PRO A 132 -3.97 -9.83 14.70
C PRO A 132 -3.72 -11.05 13.80
N ALA A 133 -3.92 -10.93 12.50
CA ALA A 133 -3.67 -12.02 11.55
C ALA A 133 -2.17 -12.39 11.51
N LEU A 134 -1.28 -11.39 11.50
CA LEU A 134 0.17 -11.62 11.52
C LEU A 134 0.64 -12.26 12.83
N ILE A 135 0.10 -11.84 13.97
CA ILE A 135 0.36 -12.46 15.27
C ILE A 135 -0.09 -13.93 15.27
N ALA A 136 -1.23 -14.23 14.67
CA ALA A 136 -1.74 -15.60 14.50
C ALA A 136 -0.96 -16.44 13.46
N GLY A 137 0.13 -15.91 12.88
CA GLY A 137 0.96 -16.64 11.92
C GLY A 137 0.39 -16.72 10.50
N LYS A 138 -0.67 -15.98 10.19
CA LYS A 138 -1.33 -16.02 8.88
C LYS A 138 -0.55 -15.26 7.82
N ILE A 139 -0.79 -15.61 6.56
CA ILE A 139 -0.37 -14.81 5.41
C ILE A 139 -1.43 -13.72 5.16
N VAL A 140 -1.00 -12.48 5.09
CA VAL A 140 -1.89 -11.36 4.73
C VAL A 140 -1.50 -10.86 3.33
N LEU A 141 -2.48 -10.83 2.41
CA LEU A 141 -2.34 -10.28 1.07
C LEU A 141 -3.17 -9.01 0.99
N SER A 142 -2.51 -7.87 0.77
CA SER A 142 -3.16 -6.56 0.71
C SER A 142 -3.18 -6.02 -0.72
N ASP A 143 -4.38 -5.70 -1.23
CA ASP A 143 -4.52 -4.88 -2.43
C ASP A 143 -4.29 -3.42 -2.03
N ARG A 144 -3.11 -2.91 -2.28
CA ARG A 144 -2.52 -1.65 -1.82
C ARG A 144 -2.16 -1.64 -0.32
N PHE A 145 -1.18 -0.81 0.00
CA PHE A 145 -0.76 -0.51 1.37
C PHE A 145 -0.05 0.86 1.41
N LEU A 146 0.84 1.08 2.39
CA LEU A 146 1.54 2.36 2.60
C LEU A 146 2.26 2.91 1.36
N ASP A 147 2.75 2.02 0.49
CA ASP A 147 3.49 2.40 -0.71
C ASP A 147 2.59 3.14 -1.72
N SER A 148 1.29 2.82 -1.75
CA SER A 148 0.30 3.60 -2.49
C SER A 148 0.28 5.06 -2.04
N SER A 149 0.23 5.37 -0.74
CA SER A 149 0.23 6.76 -0.27
C SER A 149 1.54 7.48 -0.57
N THR A 150 2.67 6.77 -0.48
CA THR A 150 3.98 7.32 -0.87
C THR A 150 3.99 7.75 -2.33
N VAL A 151 3.39 6.95 -3.21
CA VAL A 151 3.37 7.21 -4.65
C VAL A 151 2.27 8.21 -5.04
N TYR A 152 1.03 7.97 -4.62
CA TYR A 152 -0.11 8.80 -5.03
C TYR A 152 -0.08 10.18 -4.37
N GLN A 153 0.00 10.25 -3.04
CA GLN A 153 -0.02 11.53 -2.34
C GLN A 153 1.37 12.17 -2.31
N GLY A 154 2.42 11.40 -2.09
CA GLY A 154 3.78 11.93 -2.06
C GLY A 154 4.27 12.36 -3.43
N ILE A 155 4.31 11.46 -4.41
CA ILE A 155 4.91 11.72 -5.72
C ILE A 155 3.92 12.39 -6.67
N ALA A 156 2.73 11.81 -6.89
CA ALA A 156 1.82 12.28 -7.91
C ALA A 156 1.08 13.58 -7.49
N ARG A 157 0.69 13.72 -6.20
CA ARG A 157 0.13 14.96 -5.62
C ARG A 157 1.21 15.95 -5.18
N ASN A 158 2.50 15.57 -5.25
CA ASN A 158 3.63 16.43 -4.90
C ASN A 158 3.65 16.91 -3.43
N LEU A 159 3.18 16.06 -2.49
CA LEU A 159 3.36 16.34 -1.08
C LEU A 159 4.81 16.06 -0.66
N ALA A 160 5.27 16.81 0.36
CA ALA A 160 6.60 16.62 0.91
C ALA A 160 6.80 15.20 1.48
N ALA A 161 7.98 14.61 1.25
CA ALA A 161 8.27 13.22 1.58
C ALA A 161 8.21 12.93 3.09
N ASP A 162 8.79 13.82 3.90
CA ASP A 162 8.89 13.61 5.34
C ASP A 162 7.53 13.52 6.04
N PRO A 163 6.57 14.45 5.83
CA PRO A 163 5.22 14.32 6.37
C PRO A 163 4.51 13.04 5.90
N VAL A 164 4.61 12.68 4.62
CA VAL A 164 4.00 11.45 4.08
C VAL A 164 4.58 10.22 4.78
N ALA A 165 5.89 10.16 4.94
CA ALA A 165 6.57 9.05 5.62
C ALA A 165 6.17 8.95 7.10
N GLN A 166 6.08 10.09 7.80
CA GLN A 166 5.69 10.13 9.22
C GLN A 166 4.24 9.69 9.43
N ILE A 167 3.31 10.17 8.59
CA ILE A 167 1.89 9.81 8.64
C ILE A 167 1.72 8.31 8.33
N ASN A 168 2.38 7.80 7.30
CA ASN A 168 2.37 6.39 6.98
C ASN A 168 2.89 5.55 8.15
N ARG A 169 4.03 5.93 8.73
CA ARG A 169 4.62 5.23 9.88
C ARG A 169 3.69 5.22 11.09
N PHE A 170 3.08 6.35 11.40
CA PHE A 170 2.09 6.42 12.49
C PHE A 170 0.90 5.50 12.24
N ALA A 171 0.40 5.46 11.01
CA ALA A 171 -0.74 4.62 10.64
C ALA A 171 -0.45 3.12 10.77
N ILE A 172 0.73 2.66 10.29
CA ILE A 172 1.07 1.24 10.27
C ILE A 172 1.70 0.73 11.57
N GLY A 173 2.26 1.62 12.40
CA GLY A 173 3.09 1.20 13.54
C GLY A 173 4.29 0.36 13.08
N ASP A 174 4.46 -0.83 13.66
CA ASP A 174 5.54 -1.76 13.31
C ASP A 174 5.19 -2.73 12.17
N VAL A 175 3.98 -2.62 11.60
CA VAL A 175 3.53 -3.49 10.51
C VAL A 175 4.09 -3.02 9.17
N MET A 176 5.04 -3.77 8.63
CA MET A 176 5.67 -3.48 7.34
C MET A 176 5.53 -4.69 6.40
N PRO A 177 5.27 -4.49 5.09
CA PRO A 177 5.26 -5.60 4.14
C PRO A 177 6.61 -6.33 4.10
N SER A 178 6.57 -7.66 4.19
CA SER A 178 7.73 -8.51 3.95
C SER A 178 8.12 -8.50 2.47
N LEU A 179 7.14 -8.28 1.59
CA LEU A 179 7.32 -8.18 0.15
C LEU A 179 6.24 -7.25 -0.44
N THR A 180 6.65 -6.34 -1.33
CA THR A 180 5.75 -5.53 -2.16
C THR A 180 5.89 -5.94 -3.62
N VAL A 181 4.79 -6.39 -4.21
CA VAL A 181 4.69 -6.80 -5.61
C VAL A 181 4.14 -5.64 -6.42
N VAL A 182 4.94 -5.03 -7.26
CA VAL A 182 4.52 -4.01 -8.22
C VAL A 182 4.18 -4.70 -9.53
N ILE A 183 2.91 -4.65 -9.94
CA ILE A 183 2.49 -5.11 -11.27
C ILE A 183 2.56 -3.91 -12.21
N ASP A 184 3.62 -3.87 -13.03
CA ASP A 184 3.87 -2.78 -13.96
C ASP A 184 3.16 -2.99 -15.28
N VAL A 185 2.38 -2.01 -15.70
CA VAL A 185 1.78 -1.93 -17.03
C VAL A 185 1.94 -0.52 -17.60
N PRO A 186 2.13 -0.36 -18.91
CA PRO A 186 2.09 0.96 -19.54
C PRO A 186 0.79 1.69 -19.21
N THR A 187 0.86 3.00 -19.01
CA THR A 187 -0.27 3.81 -18.56
C THR A 187 -1.47 3.69 -19.50
N GLU A 188 -1.22 3.63 -20.80
CA GLU A 188 -2.25 3.48 -21.83
C GLU A 188 -2.98 2.12 -21.71
N VAL A 189 -2.25 1.05 -21.40
CA VAL A 189 -2.81 -0.29 -21.17
C VAL A 189 -3.66 -0.31 -19.91
N SER A 190 -3.18 0.32 -18.84
CA SER A 190 -3.91 0.50 -17.57
C SER A 190 -5.26 1.18 -17.81
N LEU A 191 -5.25 2.34 -18.46
CA LEU A 191 -6.47 3.11 -18.77
C LEU A 191 -7.42 2.38 -19.72
N ALA A 192 -6.89 1.66 -20.72
CA ALA A 192 -7.72 0.86 -21.63
C ALA A 192 -8.45 -0.26 -20.87
N ARG A 193 -7.76 -0.98 -19.99
CA ARG A 193 -8.34 -2.03 -19.16
C ARG A 193 -9.40 -1.48 -18.19
N LEU A 194 -9.15 -0.29 -17.62
CA LEU A 194 -10.08 0.39 -16.73
C LEU A 194 -11.39 0.71 -17.46
N LYS A 195 -11.30 1.31 -18.65
CA LYS A 195 -12.48 1.63 -19.50
C LYS A 195 -13.30 0.39 -19.87
N GLN A 196 -12.65 -0.76 -20.09
CA GLN A 196 -13.36 -2.02 -20.41
C GLN A 196 -14.11 -2.61 -19.22
N ARG A 197 -13.70 -2.30 -17.98
CA ARG A 197 -14.34 -2.78 -16.75
C ARG A 197 -15.44 -1.89 -16.24
N ALA A 198 -15.47 -0.63 -16.66
CA ALA A 198 -16.39 0.37 -16.14
C ALA A 198 -17.83 -0.02 -16.52
N THR A 199 -18.58 -0.54 -15.53
CA THR A 199 -20.03 -0.71 -15.56
C THR A 199 -20.74 0.49 -14.94
N ASP A 200 -20.05 1.26 -14.11
CA ASP A 200 -20.53 2.40 -13.35
C ASP A 200 -19.74 3.67 -13.68
N LEU A 201 -20.17 4.79 -13.13
CA LEU A 201 -19.44 6.05 -13.25
C LEU A 201 -18.04 5.91 -12.60
N PRO A 202 -16.97 6.41 -13.26
CA PRO A 202 -15.63 6.32 -12.74
C PRO A 202 -15.53 7.04 -11.38
N ASP A 203 -14.82 6.43 -10.46
CA ASP A 203 -14.57 7.02 -9.16
C ASP A 203 -13.63 8.25 -9.25
N ARG A 204 -13.45 8.98 -8.14
CA ARG A 204 -12.63 10.19 -8.13
C ARG A 204 -11.18 9.93 -8.55
N MET A 205 -10.61 8.81 -8.16
CA MET A 205 -9.24 8.45 -8.53
C MET A 205 -9.14 8.04 -10.00
N GLU A 206 -10.16 7.36 -10.51
CA GLU A 206 -10.23 6.94 -11.91
C GLU A 206 -10.43 8.11 -12.89
N ARG A 207 -10.87 9.28 -12.43
CA ARG A 207 -11.00 10.51 -13.22
C ARG A 207 -9.70 11.27 -13.43
N GLU A 208 -8.61 10.86 -12.81
CA GLU A 208 -7.31 11.49 -12.97
C GLU A 208 -6.78 11.39 -14.42
N ASN A 209 -5.94 12.33 -14.78
CA ASN A 209 -5.42 12.43 -16.14
C ASN A 209 -4.22 11.49 -16.39
N LEU A 210 -3.82 11.37 -17.65
CA LEU A 210 -2.69 10.53 -18.09
C LEU A 210 -1.38 10.89 -17.39
N ASP A 211 -1.11 12.19 -17.19
CA ASP A 211 0.11 12.66 -16.52
C ASP A 211 0.20 12.18 -15.07
N PHE A 212 -0.93 12.19 -14.35
CA PHE A 212 -1.03 11.66 -13.00
C PHE A 212 -0.68 10.17 -12.95
N TYR A 213 -1.29 9.36 -13.80
CA TYR A 213 -1.01 7.92 -13.85
C TYR A 213 0.41 7.59 -14.30
N THR A 214 0.99 8.42 -15.17
CA THR A 214 2.40 8.29 -15.57
C THR A 214 3.32 8.53 -14.39
N LYS A 215 3.06 9.58 -13.59
CA LYS A 215 3.81 9.83 -12.34
C LYS A 215 3.65 8.70 -11.32
N VAL A 216 2.45 8.14 -11.21
CA VAL A 216 2.18 6.99 -10.34
C VAL A 216 3.02 5.78 -10.76
N ARG A 217 3.00 5.40 -12.04
CA ARG A 217 3.80 4.31 -12.56
C ARG A 217 5.29 4.52 -12.32
N GLU A 218 5.81 5.68 -12.72
CA GLU A 218 7.22 6.03 -12.52
C GLU A 218 7.61 6.03 -11.04
N GLY A 219 6.71 6.52 -10.17
CA GLY A 219 6.90 6.51 -8.73
C GLY A 219 7.10 5.11 -8.16
N TYR A 220 6.27 4.16 -8.56
CA TYR A 220 6.44 2.76 -8.15
C TYR A 220 7.76 2.16 -8.64
N LEU A 221 8.15 2.41 -9.89
CA LEU A 221 9.41 1.90 -10.44
C LEU A 221 10.63 2.48 -9.72
N VAL A 222 10.60 3.77 -9.39
CA VAL A 222 11.68 4.43 -8.63
C VAL A 222 11.73 3.88 -7.20
N LEU A 223 10.58 3.69 -6.55
CA LEU A 223 10.49 3.13 -5.21
C LEU A 223 11.01 1.69 -5.17
N ALA A 224 10.60 0.87 -6.12
CA ALA A 224 11.09 -0.51 -6.25
C ALA A 224 12.61 -0.58 -6.46
N LYS A 225 13.15 0.29 -7.31
CA LYS A 225 14.61 0.37 -7.54
C LYS A 225 15.38 0.82 -6.29
N SER A 226 14.75 1.62 -5.42
CA SER A 226 15.41 2.11 -4.19
C SER A 226 15.42 1.10 -3.04
N MET A 227 14.54 0.09 -3.07
CA MET A 227 14.37 -0.93 -2.01
C MET A 227 14.22 -2.34 -2.62
N PRO A 228 15.22 -2.84 -3.38
CA PRO A 228 15.12 -4.11 -4.10
C PRO A 228 14.95 -5.32 -3.18
N GLU A 229 15.35 -5.20 -1.92
CA GLU A 229 15.17 -6.23 -0.89
C GLU A 229 13.69 -6.46 -0.54
N ARG A 230 12.86 -5.42 -0.63
CA ARG A 230 11.43 -5.46 -0.28
C ARG A 230 10.50 -5.48 -1.48
N PHE A 231 10.96 -5.03 -2.64
CA PHE A 231 10.15 -4.90 -3.85
C PHE A 231 10.51 -5.93 -4.92
N ILE A 232 9.48 -6.37 -5.64
CA ILE A 232 9.63 -6.99 -6.96
C ILE A 232 8.77 -6.24 -7.96
N VAL A 233 9.25 -6.16 -9.20
CA VAL A 233 8.48 -5.61 -10.33
C VAL A 233 8.18 -6.73 -11.30
N VAL A 234 6.90 -6.90 -11.66
CA VAL A 234 6.43 -7.93 -12.58
C VAL A 234 5.73 -7.26 -13.75
N ASP A 235 6.07 -7.67 -14.97
CA ASP A 235 5.47 -7.18 -16.20
C ASP A 235 4.02 -7.66 -16.33
N GLY A 236 3.06 -6.79 -16.02
CA GLY A 236 1.62 -7.04 -16.07
C GLY A 236 1.03 -7.03 -17.49
N THR A 237 1.84 -6.88 -18.54
CA THR A 237 1.40 -7.04 -19.94
C THR A 237 1.39 -8.51 -20.38
N LYS A 238 2.06 -9.38 -19.65
CA LYS A 238 2.09 -10.81 -19.91
C LYS A 238 0.76 -11.49 -19.56
N SER A 239 0.63 -12.77 -19.96
CA SER A 239 -0.54 -13.55 -19.56
C SER A 239 -0.64 -13.67 -18.05
N GLU A 240 -1.86 -13.81 -17.52
CA GLU A 240 -2.10 -13.96 -16.08
C GLU A 240 -1.28 -15.11 -15.48
N ASP A 241 -1.14 -16.23 -16.19
CA ASP A 241 -0.36 -17.40 -15.75
C ASP A 241 1.16 -17.12 -15.70
N ALA A 242 1.67 -16.32 -16.66
CA ALA A 242 3.08 -15.93 -16.65
C ALA A 242 3.39 -14.98 -15.47
N VAL A 243 2.49 -14.04 -15.19
CA VAL A 243 2.58 -13.13 -14.05
C VAL A 243 2.50 -13.91 -12.74
N GLU A 244 1.53 -14.80 -12.59
CA GLU A 244 1.37 -15.69 -11.43
C GLU A 244 2.63 -16.50 -11.16
N LYS A 245 3.13 -17.19 -12.20
CA LYS A 245 4.35 -18.02 -12.09
C LYS A 245 5.55 -17.20 -11.60
N LYS A 246 5.71 -15.97 -12.11
CA LYS A 246 6.80 -15.09 -11.68
C LYS A 246 6.64 -14.65 -10.24
N ILE A 247 5.42 -14.23 -9.83
CA ILE A 247 5.13 -13.83 -8.45
C ILE A 247 5.38 -14.99 -7.50
N TRP A 248 4.88 -16.18 -7.82
CA TRP A 248 5.04 -17.36 -6.98
C TRP A 248 6.50 -17.74 -6.77
N ALA A 249 7.30 -17.75 -7.84
CA ALA A 249 8.74 -18.02 -7.77
C ALA A 249 9.48 -17.04 -6.84
N GLU A 250 9.18 -15.74 -6.94
CA GLU A 250 9.78 -14.71 -6.08
C GLU A 250 9.35 -14.85 -4.63
N VAL A 251 8.07 -15.16 -4.39
CA VAL A 251 7.53 -15.40 -3.05
C VAL A 251 8.23 -16.59 -2.39
N GLN A 252 8.37 -17.70 -3.12
CA GLN A 252 9.09 -18.88 -2.61
C GLN A 252 10.55 -18.55 -2.28
N ALA A 253 11.24 -17.82 -3.15
CA ALA A 253 12.64 -17.48 -2.93
C ALA A 253 12.91 -16.55 -1.74
N ARG A 254 11.93 -15.69 -1.38
CA ARG A 254 12.11 -14.64 -0.37
C ARG A 254 11.43 -14.91 0.97
N LEU A 255 10.43 -15.78 0.99
CA LEU A 255 9.63 -16.02 2.20
C LEU A 255 9.75 -17.46 2.74
N SER A 256 10.61 -18.28 2.13
CA SER A 256 10.97 -19.62 2.61
C SER A 256 11.80 -19.55 3.89
#